data_740f8bedf41559abe50b717754c39e26
#
_entry.id   740f8bedf41559abe50b717754c39e26
#
_cell.length_a   1.000
_cell.length_b   1.000
_cell.length_c   1.000
_cell.angle_alpha   90.00
_cell.angle_beta   90.00
_cell.angle_gamma   90.00
#
_symmetry.space_group_name_H-M   'P 1'
#
loop_
_entity.id
_entity.type
_entity.pdbx_description
1 polymer ?
#
loop_
_entity_poly.entity_id
_entity_poly.type
_entity_poly.pdbx_seq_one_letter_code
_entity_poly.pdbx_strand_id
1 'polypeptide(L)'
;MNKKDQIGIFGLNYENNLENFYINSLKNIKYDNIKFLENNFLFYVFCILQKFNNKYLFRLFNFFQNLKFKKFIYKNDLKILIIFKGIELDSNIYKIIKNKKIILVNIYPDDPFNFESPATSSKNIIKNIENYDIFCIWSKKLKKKLESRYKNTIFFYLPFGYSEEKHFVKKNNIIKKKISFIGSYDKKRYDLLKGINQTVDIYGNDWPSFERHKVHKYVKNKELAKIIAQSEISLNLLKKQNLNSHNMRTFEIPSMRGLMLTTRSYEQNIFFPENRASLMFTSTKELNKKIEYIFNNPIITKKIRARAYLMSKKHSYNMRLKYLIKHLYEINKIRKS
;
A
#
# COMPACT_ATOMS: atom_id res chain seq x y z
N MET A 1 -14.09 -17.19 13.11
CA MET A 1 -14.76 -16.30 12.12
C MET A 1 -15.56 -17.17 11.17
N ASN A 2 -16.88 -16.97 11.13
CA ASN A 2 -17.74 -17.65 10.16
C ASN A 2 -17.80 -16.78 8.89
N LYS A 3 -17.91 -17.37 7.69
CA LYS A 3 -18.13 -16.60 6.45
C LYS A 3 -19.43 -15.78 6.47
N LYS A 4 -20.34 -16.09 7.40
CA LYS A 4 -21.59 -15.35 7.65
C LYS A 4 -21.39 -14.11 8.54
N ASP A 5 -20.24 -13.99 9.23
CA ASP A 5 -19.97 -12.85 10.11
C ASP A 5 -19.94 -11.55 9.29
N GLN A 6 -20.60 -10.52 9.80
CA GLN A 6 -20.62 -9.23 9.12
C GLN A 6 -19.31 -8.47 9.36
N ILE A 7 -18.67 -8.07 8.26
CA ILE A 7 -17.42 -7.30 8.27
C ILE A 7 -17.72 -5.85 7.89
N GLY A 8 -17.42 -4.93 8.81
CA GLY A 8 -17.40 -3.50 8.52
C GLY A 8 -16.06 -3.08 7.93
N ILE A 9 -16.09 -2.19 6.96
CA ILE A 9 -14.90 -1.52 6.42
C ILE A 9 -15.14 -0.03 6.49
N PHE A 10 -14.14 0.71 7.00
CA PHE A 10 -14.11 2.17 7.00
C PHE A 10 -12.90 2.66 6.21
N GLY A 11 -13.10 3.60 5.30
CA GLY A 11 -12.01 4.18 4.51
C GLY A 11 -12.49 4.95 3.29
N LEU A 12 -11.57 5.16 2.35
CA LEU A 12 -11.82 5.91 1.14
C LEU A 12 -12.38 5.02 0.02
N ASN A 13 -13.21 5.57 -0.84
CA ASN A 13 -13.81 4.86 -1.97
C ASN A 13 -13.31 5.44 -3.31
N TYR A 14 -12.08 5.13 -3.65
CA TYR A 14 -11.52 5.41 -4.98
C TYR A 14 -11.21 4.09 -5.69
N GLU A 15 -11.42 4.03 -6.99
CA GLU A 15 -11.35 2.80 -7.80
C GLU A 15 -10.07 1.97 -7.59
N ASN A 16 -8.93 2.63 -7.34
CA ASN A 16 -7.61 1.99 -7.26
C ASN A 16 -6.92 2.18 -5.92
N ASN A 17 -7.70 2.37 -4.86
CA ASN A 17 -7.16 2.46 -3.53
C ASN A 17 -7.07 1.08 -2.86
N LEU A 18 -6.39 1.05 -1.74
CA LEU A 18 -6.12 -0.17 -0.99
C LEU A 18 -7.41 -0.81 -0.46
N GLU A 19 -8.37 0.03 -0.01
CA GLU A 19 -9.67 -0.41 0.50
C GLU A 19 -10.42 -1.27 -0.52
N ASN A 20 -10.52 -0.80 -1.77
CA ASN A 20 -11.20 -1.53 -2.83
C ASN A 20 -10.48 -2.83 -3.20
N PHE A 21 -9.16 -2.87 -3.15
CA PHE A 21 -8.42 -4.11 -3.34
C PHE A 21 -8.74 -5.14 -2.25
N TYR A 22 -8.88 -4.72 -1.01
CA TYR A 22 -9.26 -5.61 0.09
C TYR A 22 -10.73 -6.01 0.05
N ILE A 23 -11.65 -5.10 -0.32
CA ILE A 23 -13.08 -5.43 -0.52
C ILE A 23 -13.24 -6.49 -1.62
N ASN A 24 -12.58 -6.31 -2.77
CA ASN A 24 -12.61 -7.28 -3.85
C ASN A 24 -12.00 -8.62 -3.42
N SER A 25 -10.92 -8.57 -2.65
CA SER A 25 -10.30 -9.78 -2.10
C SER A 25 -11.21 -10.53 -1.13
N LEU A 26 -11.98 -9.82 -0.28
CA LEU A 26 -13.00 -10.44 0.58
C LEU A 26 -14.05 -11.19 -0.24
N LYS A 27 -14.60 -10.54 -1.27
CA LYS A 27 -15.55 -11.15 -2.20
C LYS A 27 -14.96 -12.38 -2.91
N ASN A 28 -13.71 -12.28 -3.39
CA ASN A 28 -13.01 -13.39 -4.07
C ASN A 28 -12.81 -14.63 -3.17
N ILE A 29 -12.71 -14.44 -1.86
CA ILE A 29 -12.61 -15.54 -0.89
C ILE A 29 -13.96 -15.90 -0.25
N LYS A 30 -15.08 -15.43 -0.85
CA LYS A 30 -16.48 -15.74 -0.47
C LYS A 30 -16.90 -15.19 0.90
N TYR A 31 -16.44 -13.97 1.23
CA TYR A 31 -17.02 -13.15 2.30
C TYR A 31 -17.89 -12.08 1.66
N ASP A 32 -19.20 -12.30 1.65
CA ASP A 32 -20.16 -11.43 0.93
C ASP A 32 -20.88 -10.45 1.87
N ASN A 33 -20.91 -10.71 3.19
CA ASN A 33 -21.57 -9.85 4.16
C ASN A 33 -20.66 -8.69 4.59
N ILE A 34 -20.38 -7.80 3.64
CA ILE A 34 -19.51 -6.64 3.83
C ILE A 34 -20.35 -5.37 3.91
N LYS A 35 -20.10 -4.52 4.91
CA LYS A 35 -20.66 -3.18 5.05
C LYS A 35 -19.55 -2.15 4.94
N PHE A 36 -19.66 -1.24 4.00
CA PHE A 36 -18.65 -0.21 3.77
C PHE A 36 -19.16 1.16 4.20
N LEU A 37 -18.39 1.81 5.06
CA LEU A 37 -18.58 3.21 5.46
C LEU A 37 -17.55 4.07 4.75
N GLU A 38 -17.99 4.66 3.64
CA GLU A 38 -17.18 5.59 2.86
C GLU A 38 -16.94 6.91 3.61
N ASN A 39 -15.73 7.43 3.52
CA ASN A 39 -15.32 8.64 4.23
C ASN A 39 -14.61 9.71 3.37
N ASN A 40 -14.79 9.69 2.06
CA ASN A 40 -14.09 10.60 1.13
C ASN A 40 -14.23 12.07 1.52
N PHE A 41 -15.47 12.54 1.70
CA PHE A 41 -15.75 13.94 2.03
C PHE A 41 -15.16 14.37 3.37
N LEU A 42 -15.44 13.59 4.43
CA LEU A 42 -14.94 13.93 5.77
C LEU A 42 -13.42 13.83 5.87
N PHE A 43 -12.81 12.88 5.16
CA PHE A 43 -11.35 12.80 5.08
C PHE A 43 -10.74 14.05 4.42
N TYR A 44 -11.32 14.51 3.33
CA TYR A 44 -10.89 15.73 2.66
C TYR A 44 -11.02 16.96 3.58
N VAL A 45 -12.18 17.14 4.22
CA VAL A 45 -12.40 18.19 5.22
C VAL A 45 -11.38 18.13 6.35
N PHE A 46 -11.12 16.94 6.87
CA PHE A 46 -10.10 16.74 7.93
C PHE A 46 -8.71 17.21 7.49
N CYS A 47 -8.28 16.84 6.28
CA CYS A 47 -6.99 17.26 5.73
C CYS A 47 -6.87 18.79 5.61
N ILE A 48 -7.97 19.47 5.27
CA ILE A 48 -8.02 20.94 5.24
C ILE A 48 -7.93 21.50 6.66
N LEU A 49 -8.73 20.99 7.59
CA LEU A 49 -8.76 21.47 8.98
C LEU A 49 -7.40 21.32 9.68
N GLN A 50 -6.63 20.30 9.36
CA GLN A 50 -5.27 20.13 9.90
C GLN A 50 -4.33 21.33 9.57
N LYS A 51 -4.61 22.06 8.49
CA LYS A 51 -3.81 23.25 8.10
C LYS A 51 -4.17 24.48 8.92
N PHE A 52 -5.44 24.59 9.39
CA PHE A 52 -5.94 25.79 10.07
C PHE A 52 -5.84 25.76 11.59
N ASN A 53 -5.59 24.60 12.20
CA ASN A 53 -5.46 24.41 13.66
C ASN A 53 -6.58 25.02 14.52
N ASN A 54 -7.82 25.09 14.00
CA ASN A 54 -8.98 25.71 14.66
C ASN A 54 -9.73 24.67 15.51
N LYS A 55 -9.69 24.80 16.86
CA LYS A 55 -10.30 23.86 17.81
C LYS A 55 -11.83 23.77 17.67
N TYR A 56 -12.52 24.86 17.36
CA TYR A 56 -13.98 24.86 17.23
C TYR A 56 -14.43 24.09 15.99
N LEU A 57 -13.76 24.30 14.85
CA LEU A 57 -14.04 23.56 13.64
C LEU A 57 -13.73 22.07 13.79
N PHE A 58 -12.68 21.71 14.53
CA PHE A 58 -12.41 20.30 14.85
C PHE A 58 -13.48 19.67 15.74
N ARG A 59 -14.04 20.42 16.72
CA ARG A 59 -15.16 19.91 17.55
C ARG A 59 -16.39 19.63 16.71
N LEU A 60 -16.76 20.56 15.82
CA LEU A 60 -17.90 20.42 14.91
C LEU A 60 -17.68 19.22 13.96
N PHE A 61 -16.50 19.12 13.37
CA PHE A 61 -16.10 17.99 12.53
C PHE A 61 -16.25 16.66 13.28
N ASN A 62 -15.68 16.55 14.47
CA ASN A 62 -15.73 15.33 15.29
C ASN A 62 -17.18 14.97 15.66
N PHE A 63 -18.04 15.95 15.92
CA PHE A 63 -19.46 15.71 16.20
C PHE A 63 -20.13 15.00 14.99
N PHE A 64 -20.01 15.54 13.78
CA PHE A 64 -20.60 14.91 12.59
C PHE A 64 -19.96 13.56 12.25
N GLN A 65 -18.65 13.45 12.38
CA GLN A 65 -17.92 12.19 12.18
C GLN A 65 -18.42 11.11 13.14
N ASN A 66 -18.57 11.45 14.44
CA ASN A 66 -19.05 10.55 15.46
C ASN A 66 -20.50 10.11 15.22
N LEU A 67 -21.40 11.03 14.82
CA LEU A 67 -22.78 10.70 14.47
C LEU A 67 -22.85 9.71 13.32
N LYS A 68 -22.13 9.99 12.21
CA LYS A 68 -22.07 9.12 11.04
C LYS A 68 -21.56 7.71 11.42
N PHE A 69 -20.48 7.66 12.21
CA PHE A 69 -19.86 6.41 12.63
C PHE A 69 -20.74 5.63 13.61
N LYS A 70 -21.33 6.32 14.60
CA LYS A 70 -22.29 5.75 15.53
C LYS A 70 -23.48 5.12 14.80
N LYS A 71 -24.09 5.85 13.85
CA LYS A 71 -25.20 5.31 13.03
C LYS A 71 -24.79 4.05 12.30
N PHE A 72 -23.59 4.01 11.71
CA PHE A 72 -23.07 2.83 11.03
C PHE A 72 -22.91 1.62 11.97
N ILE A 73 -22.29 1.81 13.15
CA ILE A 73 -22.07 0.76 14.14
C ILE A 73 -23.38 0.20 14.69
N TYR A 74 -24.38 1.07 14.97
CA TYR A 74 -25.65 0.62 15.55
C TYR A 74 -26.61 0.02 14.53
N LYS A 75 -26.50 0.40 13.25
CA LYS A 75 -27.33 -0.17 12.17
C LYS A 75 -26.89 -1.57 11.76
N ASN A 76 -25.67 -1.98 12.07
CA ASN A 76 -25.06 -3.22 11.58
C ASN A 76 -24.60 -4.11 12.74
N ASP A 77 -24.74 -5.44 12.58
CA ASP A 77 -24.23 -6.45 13.54
C ASP A 77 -22.78 -6.84 13.19
N LEU A 78 -21.87 -5.87 13.29
CA LEU A 78 -20.48 -6.09 12.94
C LEU A 78 -19.78 -6.99 13.96
N LYS A 79 -19.08 -8.01 13.48
CA LYS A 79 -18.17 -8.82 14.28
C LYS A 79 -16.72 -8.32 14.16
N ILE A 80 -16.39 -7.76 13.01
CA ILE A 80 -15.07 -7.18 12.73
C ILE A 80 -15.29 -5.83 12.07
N LEU A 81 -14.44 -4.87 12.42
CA LEU A 81 -14.34 -3.58 11.76
C LEU A 81 -12.90 -3.35 11.32
N ILE A 82 -12.68 -3.27 10.01
CA ILE A 82 -11.39 -2.93 9.41
C ILE A 82 -11.38 -1.45 9.09
N ILE A 83 -10.46 -0.72 9.68
CA ILE A 83 -10.26 0.71 9.46
C ILE A 83 -8.98 0.90 8.65
N PHE A 84 -9.10 1.53 7.48
CA PHE A 84 -7.96 1.97 6.71
C PHE A 84 -7.53 3.36 7.17
N LYS A 85 -6.25 3.50 7.55
CA LYS A 85 -5.69 4.72 8.18
C LYS A 85 -6.41 5.12 9.46
N GLY A 86 -7.57 5.78 9.37
CA GLY A 86 -8.33 6.27 10.52
C GLY A 86 -7.69 7.47 11.22
N ILE A 87 -6.91 8.27 10.48
CA ILE A 87 -6.19 9.45 11.01
C ILE A 87 -7.13 10.57 11.48
N GLU A 88 -8.36 10.59 10.95
CA GLU A 88 -9.41 11.55 11.26
C GLU A 88 -10.29 11.14 12.44
N LEU A 89 -10.19 9.89 12.93
CA LEU A 89 -11.05 9.38 13.98
C LEU A 89 -10.63 9.89 15.37
N ASP A 90 -11.59 10.40 16.14
CA ASP A 90 -11.33 10.80 17.53
C ASP A 90 -11.51 9.65 18.53
N SER A 91 -11.12 9.89 19.80
CA SER A 91 -11.13 8.86 20.84
C SER A 91 -12.54 8.36 21.21
N ASN A 92 -13.61 9.11 20.91
CA ASN A 92 -14.98 8.72 21.29
C ASN A 92 -15.49 7.56 20.42
N ILE A 93 -15.05 7.48 19.17
CA ILE A 93 -15.40 6.39 18.26
C ILE A 93 -14.94 5.04 18.83
N TYR A 94 -13.73 4.98 19.36
CA TYR A 94 -13.17 3.73 19.90
C TYR A 94 -13.92 3.25 21.14
N LYS A 95 -14.42 4.17 22.00
CA LYS A 95 -15.30 3.81 23.12
C LYS A 95 -16.59 3.13 22.65
N ILE A 96 -17.22 3.66 21.60
CA ILE A 96 -18.43 3.09 20.99
C ILE A 96 -18.18 1.68 20.47
N ILE A 97 -17.06 1.46 19.76
CA ILE A 97 -16.68 0.16 19.20
C ILE A 97 -16.43 -0.86 20.31
N LYS A 98 -15.68 -0.48 21.35
CA LYS A 98 -15.35 -1.34 22.50
C LYS A 98 -16.61 -1.86 23.21
N ASN A 99 -17.61 -1.00 23.41
CA ASN A 99 -18.87 -1.37 24.05
C ASN A 99 -19.66 -2.42 23.25
N LYS A 100 -19.43 -2.51 21.94
CA LYS A 100 -20.08 -3.49 21.04
C LYS A 100 -19.31 -4.79 20.87
N LYS A 101 -18.16 -4.96 21.53
CA LYS A 101 -17.28 -6.14 21.45
C LYS A 101 -16.86 -6.48 19.99
N ILE A 102 -16.74 -5.48 19.13
CA ILE A 102 -16.29 -5.61 17.75
C ILE A 102 -14.77 -5.77 17.72
N ILE A 103 -14.26 -6.74 16.98
CA ILE A 103 -12.82 -6.88 16.76
C ILE A 103 -12.36 -5.74 15.84
N LEU A 104 -11.50 -4.88 16.34
CA LEU A 104 -11.05 -3.68 15.66
C LEU A 104 -9.67 -3.89 15.02
N VAL A 105 -9.61 -3.82 13.70
CA VAL A 105 -8.39 -4.00 12.91
C VAL A 105 -8.05 -2.71 12.19
N ASN A 106 -6.80 -2.27 12.29
CA ASN A 106 -6.29 -1.19 11.44
C ASN A 106 -5.43 -1.76 10.30
N ILE A 107 -5.57 -1.23 9.10
CA ILE A 107 -4.61 -1.42 8.00
C ILE A 107 -3.99 -0.06 7.69
N TYR A 108 -2.73 0.12 8.10
CA TYR A 108 -2.02 1.39 8.00
C TYR A 108 -0.95 1.34 6.91
N PRO A 109 -1.17 2.01 5.76
CA PRO A 109 -0.29 1.92 4.59
C PRO A 109 0.88 2.90 4.60
N ASP A 110 0.98 3.78 5.61
CA ASP A 110 2.00 4.82 5.73
C ASP A 110 2.85 4.65 7.00
N ASP A 111 3.79 5.56 7.24
CA ASP A 111 4.46 5.68 8.55
C ASP A 111 3.60 6.54 9.48
N PRO A 112 3.04 6.00 10.58
CA PRO A 112 2.21 6.77 11.48
C PRO A 112 2.96 7.91 12.21
N PHE A 113 4.28 7.89 12.18
CA PHE A 113 5.13 8.96 12.74
C PHE A 113 5.57 10.00 11.70
N ASN A 114 5.13 9.87 10.45
CA ASN A 114 5.41 10.84 9.40
C ASN A 114 4.28 11.86 9.28
N PHE A 115 4.54 13.09 9.69
CA PHE A 115 3.62 14.24 9.66
C PHE A 115 3.88 15.21 8.49
N GLU A 116 4.69 14.82 7.48
CA GLU A 116 4.98 15.69 6.32
C GLU A 116 3.74 16.03 5.49
N SER A 117 2.70 15.19 5.54
CA SER A 117 1.43 15.44 4.85
C SER A 117 0.24 15.21 5.78
N PRO A 118 -0.80 16.08 5.74
CA PRO A 118 -2.03 15.90 6.49
C PRO A 118 -2.75 14.59 6.19
N ALA A 119 -2.53 14.01 5.01
CA ALA A 119 -3.13 12.74 4.60
C ALA A 119 -2.33 11.51 5.05
N THR A 120 -1.13 11.68 5.62
CA THR A 120 -0.25 10.56 5.99
C THR A 120 -0.45 10.13 7.44
N SER A 121 -0.52 11.09 8.37
CA SER A 121 -0.67 10.82 9.80
C SER A 121 -1.37 11.97 10.52
N SER A 122 -1.74 11.74 11.78
CA SER A 122 -2.30 12.76 12.68
C SER A 122 -1.98 12.43 14.13
N LYS A 123 -2.16 13.43 15.01
CA LYS A 123 -2.09 13.21 16.47
C LYS A 123 -3.17 12.23 16.94
N ASN A 124 -4.31 12.17 16.26
CA ASN A 124 -5.39 11.25 16.60
C ASN A 124 -4.97 9.79 16.46
N ILE A 125 -4.35 9.39 15.35
CA ILE A 125 -3.94 7.98 15.20
C ILE A 125 -2.90 7.59 16.24
N ILE A 126 -1.89 8.44 16.48
CA ILE A 126 -0.85 8.17 17.47
C ILE A 126 -1.44 7.96 18.87
N LYS A 127 -2.43 8.78 19.26
CA LYS A 127 -3.12 8.69 20.54
C LYS A 127 -4.00 7.45 20.68
N ASN A 128 -4.47 6.91 19.55
CA ASN A 128 -5.47 5.84 19.53
C ASN A 128 -4.94 4.49 19.01
N ILE A 129 -3.62 4.33 18.78
CA ILE A 129 -3.05 3.05 18.36
C ILE A 129 -3.45 1.91 19.27
N GLU A 130 -3.41 2.10 20.59
CA GLU A 130 -3.71 1.06 21.57
C GLU A 130 -5.22 0.75 21.75
N ASN A 131 -6.08 1.44 21.01
CA ASN A 131 -7.50 1.09 20.94
C ASN A 131 -7.79 0.00 19.88
N TYR A 132 -6.83 -0.30 19.02
CA TYR A 132 -6.96 -1.38 18.03
C TYR A 132 -6.55 -2.72 18.64
N ASP A 133 -7.33 -3.76 18.37
CA ASP A 133 -6.96 -5.13 18.71
C ASP A 133 -5.77 -5.59 17.85
N ILE A 134 -5.80 -5.23 16.58
CA ILE A 134 -4.73 -5.53 15.63
C ILE A 134 -4.41 -4.28 14.82
N PHE A 135 -3.15 -3.94 14.74
CA PHE A 135 -2.64 -2.86 13.91
C PHE A 135 -1.70 -3.43 12.85
N CYS A 136 -2.20 -3.47 11.60
CA CYS A 136 -1.44 -3.99 10.46
C CYS A 136 -0.51 -2.93 9.91
N ILE A 137 0.78 -3.25 9.80
CA ILE A 137 1.81 -2.36 9.28
C ILE A 137 2.66 -3.08 8.22
N TRP A 138 2.98 -2.40 7.15
CA TRP A 138 3.66 -2.95 5.97
C TRP A 138 5.17 -3.14 6.15
N SER A 139 5.82 -2.42 7.06
CA SER A 139 7.27 -2.44 7.27
C SER A 139 7.66 -3.16 8.56
N LYS A 140 8.61 -4.11 8.48
CA LYS A 140 9.18 -4.80 9.66
C LYS A 140 9.86 -3.82 10.62
N LYS A 141 10.54 -2.80 10.08
CA LYS A 141 11.18 -1.75 10.89
C LYS A 141 10.14 -0.95 11.67
N LEU A 142 9.05 -0.53 11.02
CA LEU A 142 7.96 0.19 11.68
C LEU A 142 7.25 -0.70 12.71
N LYS A 143 7.03 -1.98 12.39
CA LYS A 143 6.47 -2.95 13.34
C LYS A 143 7.28 -2.99 14.63
N LYS A 144 8.60 -3.19 14.56
CA LYS A 144 9.48 -3.19 15.73
C LYS A 144 9.40 -1.88 16.52
N LYS A 145 9.38 -0.73 15.83
CA LYS A 145 9.25 0.59 16.46
C LYS A 145 7.91 0.75 17.19
N LEU A 146 6.83 0.23 16.64
CA LEU A 146 5.51 0.26 17.26
C LEU A 146 5.44 -0.67 18.48
N GLU A 147 5.94 -1.91 18.36
CA GLU A 147 6.00 -2.90 19.47
C GLU A 147 6.84 -2.42 20.67
N SER A 148 7.86 -1.60 20.41
CA SER A 148 8.66 -1.02 21.50
C SER A 148 7.91 0.08 22.28
N ARG A 149 6.93 0.76 21.64
CA ARG A 149 6.20 1.91 22.21
C ARG A 149 4.85 1.57 22.81
N TYR A 150 4.16 0.61 22.22
CA TYR A 150 2.77 0.28 22.53
C TYR A 150 2.66 -1.20 22.92
N LYS A 151 2.02 -1.49 24.03
CA LYS A 151 1.98 -2.87 24.60
C LYS A 151 0.60 -3.53 24.53
N ASN A 152 -0.45 -2.73 24.33
CA ASN A 152 -1.83 -3.21 24.39
C ASN A 152 -2.43 -3.54 23.01
N THR A 153 -1.61 -3.51 21.95
CA THR A 153 -2.05 -3.77 20.56
C THR A 153 -1.18 -4.85 19.93
N ILE A 154 -1.79 -5.75 19.19
CA ILE A 154 -1.06 -6.74 18.38
C ILE A 154 -0.63 -6.09 17.07
N PHE A 155 0.68 -5.93 16.86
CA PHE A 155 1.19 -5.41 15.60
C PHE A 155 1.43 -6.55 14.61
N PHE A 156 0.68 -6.51 13.50
CA PHE A 156 0.72 -7.53 12.47
C PHE A 156 1.48 -7.03 11.23
N TYR A 157 2.50 -7.79 10.80
CA TYR A 157 3.22 -7.46 9.57
C TYR A 157 2.39 -7.85 8.35
N LEU A 158 1.85 -6.85 7.66
CA LEU A 158 1.02 -7.00 6.47
C LEU A 158 1.65 -6.25 5.29
N PRO A 159 2.54 -6.89 4.51
CA PRO A 159 3.17 -6.25 3.37
C PRO A 159 2.15 -5.82 2.30
N PHE A 160 2.51 -4.86 1.46
CA PHE A 160 1.74 -4.55 0.27
C PHE A 160 1.58 -5.80 -0.63
N GLY A 161 0.73 -5.68 -1.61
CA GLY A 161 0.44 -6.72 -2.58
C GLY A 161 0.12 -6.12 -3.95
N TYR A 162 -0.49 -6.92 -4.80
CA TYR A 162 -1.04 -6.50 -6.07
C TYR A 162 -2.48 -7.02 -6.24
N SER A 163 -3.28 -6.34 -7.06
CA SER A 163 -4.63 -6.80 -7.43
C SER A 163 -4.55 -7.74 -8.62
N GLU A 164 -5.04 -8.98 -8.47
CA GLU A 164 -5.05 -9.98 -9.55
C GLU A 164 -5.90 -9.52 -10.73
N GLU A 165 -6.94 -8.73 -10.46
CA GLU A 165 -7.85 -8.20 -11.47
C GLU A 165 -7.26 -7.00 -12.23
N LYS A 166 -6.70 -6.02 -11.49
CA LYS A 166 -6.24 -4.75 -12.08
C LYS A 166 -4.83 -4.83 -12.66
N HIS A 167 -3.99 -5.72 -12.13
CA HIS A 167 -2.60 -5.89 -12.54
C HIS A 167 -2.40 -7.14 -13.42
N PHE A 168 -3.41 -7.43 -14.25
CA PHE A 168 -3.36 -8.57 -15.17
C PHE A 168 -2.78 -8.18 -16.52
N VAL A 169 -1.93 -9.05 -17.06
CA VAL A 169 -1.31 -8.90 -18.40
C VAL A 169 -1.37 -10.22 -19.15
N LYS A 170 -1.82 -10.17 -20.41
CA LYS A 170 -1.76 -11.33 -21.33
C LYS A 170 -0.31 -11.77 -21.57
N LYS A 171 -0.09 -13.06 -21.84
CA LYS A 171 1.26 -13.66 -21.93
C LYS A 171 2.11 -13.11 -23.09
N ASN A 172 1.51 -12.71 -24.19
CA ASN A 172 2.20 -12.38 -25.46
C ASN A 172 2.36 -10.86 -25.63
N ASN A 173 3.10 -10.19 -24.74
CA ASN A 173 3.45 -8.79 -24.93
C ASN A 173 4.81 -8.67 -25.62
N ILE A 174 4.87 -7.84 -26.66
CA ILE A 174 6.13 -7.47 -27.30
C ILE A 174 6.88 -6.52 -26.37
N ILE A 175 8.07 -6.91 -25.97
CA ILE A 175 8.94 -6.07 -25.14
C ILE A 175 9.62 -5.06 -26.03
N LYS A 176 9.54 -3.79 -25.67
CA LYS A 176 10.21 -2.67 -26.35
C LYS A 176 11.47 -2.29 -25.57
N LYS A 177 12.56 -1.98 -26.26
CA LYS A 177 13.81 -1.50 -25.64
C LYS A 177 13.61 -0.11 -25.03
N LYS A 178 12.85 -0.03 -23.91
CA LYS A 178 12.56 1.21 -23.19
C LYS A 178 12.63 1.00 -21.67
N ILE A 179 12.91 2.08 -20.98
CA ILE A 179 12.92 2.15 -19.52
C ILE A 179 11.68 2.93 -19.08
N SER A 180 10.88 2.40 -18.17
CA SER A 180 9.73 3.10 -17.61
C SER A 180 9.89 3.32 -16.10
N PHE A 181 9.42 4.47 -15.65
CA PHE A 181 9.20 4.76 -14.24
C PHE A 181 7.77 5.26 -14.04
N ILE A 182 7.04 4.70 -13.07
CA ILE A 182 5.66 5.09 -12.80
C ILE A 182 5.50 5.42 -11.32
N GLY A 183 5.32 6.70 -11.02
CA GLY A 183 5.17 7.21 -9.66
C GLY A 183 5.16 8.73 -9.59
N SER A 184 4.68 9.27 -8.45
CA SER A 184 4.67 10.70 -8.19
C SER A 184 6.08 11.27 -8.01
N TYR A 185 6.20 12.57 -8.21
CA TYR A 185 7.41 13.32 -7.92
C TYR A 185 7.89 13.12 -6.48
N ASP A 186 9.20 13.10 -6.32
CA ASP A 186 9.92 13.10 -5.05
C ASP A 186 11.36 13.56 -5.38
N LYS A 187 11.93 14.43 -4.56
CA LYS A 187 13.26 15.01 -4.83
C LYS A 187 14.35 13.94 -5.04
N LYS A 188 14.40 12.90 -4.20
CA LYS A 188 15.39 11.82 -4.36
C LYS A 188 15.18 11.01 -5.64
N ARG A 189 13.93 10.78 -6.03
CA ARG A 189 13.60 10.13 -7.30
C ARG A 189 14.05 10.99 -8.49
N TYR A 190 13.81 12.30 -8.40
CA TYR A 190 14.26 13.26 -9.43
C TYR A 190 15.77 13.21 -9.61
N ASP A 191 16.53 13.28 -8.50
CA ASP A 191 17.99 13.26 -8.54
C ASP A 191 18.54 11.96 -9.12
N LEU A 192 17.94 10.81 -8.78
CA LEU A 192 18.29 9.52 -9.37
C LEU A 192 17.99 9.46 -10.87
N LEU A 193 16.77 9.89 -11.28
CA LEU A 193 16.38 9.89 -12.69
C LEU A 193 17.29 10.83 -13.52
N LYS A 194 17.56 12.04 -13.04
CA LYS A 194 18.45 12.99 -13.72
C LYS A 194 19.82 12.38 -14.04
N GLY A 195 20.32 11.49 -13.20
CA GLY A 195 21.60 10.84 -13.38
C GLY A 195 21.59 9.59 -14.27
N ILE A 196 20.47 9.21 -14.86
CA ILE A 196 20.38 8.07 -15.81
C ILE A 196 20.84 8.53 -17.19
N ASN A 197 21.75 7.77 -17.80
CA ASN A 197 22.30 8.07 -19.12
C ASN A 197 21.34 7.81 -20.27
N GLN A 198 20.43 6.84 -20.14
CA GLN A 198 19.43 6.47 -21.14
C GLN A 198 18.13 7.26 -20.94
N THR A 199 17.34 7.39 -21.99
CA THR A 199 16.00 7.99 -21.92
C THR A 199 15.06 7.11 -21.10
N VAL A 200 14.34 7.74 -20.17
CA VAL A 200 13.31 7.11 -19.34
C VAL A 200 11.95 7.72 -19.66
N ASP A 201 10.95 6.89 -19.89
CA ASP A 201 9.53 7.28 -19.91
C ASP A 201 9.02 7.38 -18.46
N ILE A 202 8.72 8.60 -17.98
CA ILE A 202 8.30 8.91 -16.61
C ILE A 202 6.79 9.18 -16.63
N TYR A 203 6.00 8.38 -15.88
CA TYR A 203 4.55 8.52 -15.77
C TYR A 203 4.16 8.93 -14.36
N GLY A 204 3.58 10.11 -14.21
CA GLY A 204 3.16 10.60 -12.88
C GLY A 204 2.80 12.07 -12.86
N ASN A 205 2.37 12.56 -11.68
CA ASN A 205 2.03 13.95 -11.46
C ASN A 205 3.23 14.73 -10.91
N ASP A 206 3.19 16.04 -11.11
CA ASP A 206 4.09 17.05 -10.51
C ASP A 206 5.56 16.92 -10.93
N TRP A 207 5.85 16.18 -12.00
CA TRP A 207 7.20 16.06 -12.53
C TRP A 207 7.58 17.31 -13.34
N PRO A 208 8.75 17.90 -13.06
CA PRO A 208 9.32 18.92 -13.94
C PRO A 208 9.77 18.28 -15.27
N SER A 209 9.98 19.10 -16.28
CA SER A 209 10.59 18.68 -17.53
C SER A 209 12.04 18.20 -17.32
N PHE A 210 12.47 17.30 -18.19
CA PHE A 210 13.85 16.82 -18.28
C PHE A 210 14.35 17.00 -19.71
N GLU A 211 15.60 17.29 -19.89
CA GLU A 211 16.23 17.37 -21.21
C GLU A 211 16.25 16.01 -21.93
N ARG A 212 16.50 14.93 -21.20
CA ARG A 212 16.71 13.58 -21.73
C ARG A 212 15.50 12.66 -21.59
N HIS A 213 14.68 12.87 -20.57
CA HIS A 213 13.58 11.96 -20.22
C HIS A 213 12.24 12.49 -20.73
N LYS A 214 11.30 11.57 -20.97
CA LYS A 214 9.95 11.91 -21.43
C LYS A 214 8.97 11.82 -20.25
N VAL A 215 8.33 12.96 -19.94
CA VAL A 215 7.32 13.03 -18.89
C VAL A 215 5.92 12.85 -19.50
N HIS A 216 5.17 11.94 -18.92
CA HIS A 216 3.81 11.59 -19.33
C HIS A 216 2.84 11.78 -18.17
N LYS A 217 1.54 11.94 -18.46
CA LYS A 217 0.47 11.96 -17.47
C LYS A 217 0.45 10.66 -16.65
N TYR A 218 -0.10 10.73 -15.47
CA TYR A 218 -0.29 9.56 -14.60
C TYR A 218 -1.15 8.49 -15.29
N VAL A 219 -0.74 7.24 -15.15
CA VAL A 219 -1.40 6.07 -15.72
C VAL A 219 -1.83 5.08 -14.64
N LYS A 220 -2.91 4.35 -14.90
CA LYS A 220 -3.50 3.37 -13.97
C LYS A 220 -4.06 2.16 -14.72
N ASN A 221 -4.38 1.11 -13.96
CA ASN A 221 -5.08 -0.08 -14.46
C ASN A 221 -4.41 -0.74 -15.69
N LYS A 222 -5.18 -0.98 -16.74
CA LYS A 222 -4.73 -1.65 -17.97
C LYS A 222 -3.58 -0.93 -18.66
N GLU A 223 -3.58 0.40 -18.64
CA GLU A 223 -2.50 1.19 -19.24
C GLU A 223 -1.19 1.03 -18.45
N LEU A 224 -1.24 1.13 -17.12
CA LEU A 224 -0.12 0.82 -16.23
C LEU A 224 0.44 -0.58 -16.53
N ALA A 225 -0.45 -1.57 -16.59
CA ALA A 225 -0.06 -2.96 -16.82
C ALA A 225 0.61 -3.15 -18.20
N LYS A 226 0.06 -2.51 -19.25
CA LYS A 226 0.62 -2.52 -20.60
C LYS A 226 2.01 -1.90 -20.65
N ILE A 227 2.21 -0.73 -20.03
CA ILE A 227 3.50 -0.03 -20.01
C ILE A 227 4.56 -0.90 -19.32
N ILE A 228 4.26 -1.46 -18.13
CA ILE A 228 5.19 -2.31 -17.40
C ILE A 228 5.54 -3.57 -18.20
N ALA A 229 4.53 -4.25 -18.75
CA ALA A 229 4.73 -5.49 -19.50
C ALA A 229 5.54 -5.31 -20.79
N GLN A 230 5.44 -4.12 -21.41
CA GLN A 230 6.13 -3.79 -22.65
C GLN A 230 7.50 -3.13 -22.44
N SER A 231 7.83 -2.73 -21.22
CA SER A 231 9.13 -2.11 -20.92
C SER A 231 10.20 -3.17 -20.72
N GLU A 232 11.41 -2.91 -21.28
CA GLU A 232 12.59 -3.73 -20.98
C GLU A 232 12.93 -3.61 -19.50
N ILE A 233 12.86 -2.40 -18.96
CA ILE A 233 13.14 -2.12 -17.56
C ILE A 233 11.99 -1.33 -16.95
N SER A 234 11.48 -1.78 -15.81
CA SER A 234 10.56 -1.02 -14.97
C SER A 234 11.28 -0.61 -13.69
N LEU A 235 11.52 0.69 -13.52
CA LEU A 235 12.19 1.24 -12.35
C LEU A 235 11.25 1.27 -11.16
N ASN A 236 11.74 0.85 -9.99
CA ASN A 236 11.08 1.03 -8.70
C ASN A 236 11.96 1.83 -7.75
N LEU A 237 11.76 3.15 -7.73
CA LEU A 237 12.51 4.08 -6.89
C LEU A 237 11.76 4.30 -5.58
N LEU A 238 12.35 3.86 -4.45
CA LEU A 238 11.73 3.98 -3.14
C LEU A 238 11.75 5.45 -2.64
N LYS A 239 10.63 5.89 -2.04
CA LYS A 239 10.58 7.14 -1.26
C LYS A 239 11.29 6.97 0.08
N LYS A 240 11.63 8.08 0.76
CA LYS A 240 12.31 8.11 2.07
C LYS A 240 11.62 7.19 3.09
N GLN A 241 10.30 7.22 3.19
CA GLN A 241 9.53 6.37 4.12
C GLN A 241 9.65 4.86 3.83
N ASN A 242 9.95 4.49 2.58
CA ASN A 242 10.06 3.09 2.15
C ASN A 242 11.50 2.55 2.15
N LEU A 243 12.49 3.35 2.55
CA LEU A 243 13.89 2.91 2.59
C LEU A 243 14.06 1.71 3.51
N ASN A 244 14.84 0.71 3.07
CA ASN A 244 15.04 -0.60 3.70
C ASN A 244 13.79 -1.48 3.78
N SER A 245 12.66 -1.07 3.18
CA SER A 245 11.44 -1.84 3.10
C SER A 245 11.00 -2.00 1.63
N HIS A 246 9.72 -1.83 1.34
CA HIS A 246 9.13 -2.02 0.02
C HIS A 246 7.98 -1.04 -0.19
N ASN A 247 7.41 -1.04 -1.39
CA ASN A 247 6.20 -0.32 -1.76
C ASN A 247 5.28 -1.22 -2.61
N MET A 248 4.15 -0.71 -3.08
CA MET A 248 3.22 -1.46 -3.93
C MET A 248 3.88 -1.92 -5.24
N ARG A 249 4.73 -1.09 -5.87
CA ARG A 249 5.43 -1.41 -7.12
C ARG A 249 6.34 -2.63 -7.00
N THR A 250 6.84 -2.94 -5.81
CA THR A 250 7.62 -4.17 -5.53
C THR A 250 6.86 -5.43 -5.94
N PHE A 251 5.54 -5.44 -5.79
CA PHE A 251 4.70 -6.60 -6.12
C PHE A 251 3.99 -6.44 -7.46
N GLU A 252 3.61 -5.23 -7.83
CA GLU A 252 2.90 -4.92 -9.06
C GLU A 252 3.76 -5.14 -10.30
N ILE A 253 5.02 -4.68 -10.32
CA ILE A 253 5.91 -4.84 -11.47
C ILE A 253 6.09 -6.32 -11.83
N PRO A 254 6.48 -7.22 -10.91
CA PRO A 254 6.61 -8.64 -11.22
C PRO A 254 5.28 -9.30 -11.63
N SER A 255 4.16 -8.93 -10.99
CA SER A 255 2.85 -9.51 -11.32
C SER A 255 2.40 -9.17 -12.74
N MET A 256 2.80 -8.01 -13.25
CA MET A 256 2.58 -7.57 -14.63
C MET A 256 3.68 -7.99 -15.59
N ARG A 257 4.48 -9.00 -15.23
CA ARG A 257 5.59 -9.55 -16.05
C ARG A 257 6.68 -8.53 -16.37
N GLY A 258 6.83 -7.46 -15.57
CA GLY A 258 7.90 -6.48 -15.70
C GLY A 258 9.22 -6.99 -15.13
N LEU A 259 10.34 -6.50 -15.68
CA LEU A 259 11.66 -6.66 -15.07
C LEU A 259 11.89 -5.49 -14.09
N MET A 260 11.94 -5.79 -12.80
CA MET A 260 12.13 -4.78 -11.77
C MET A 260 13.62 -4.46 -11.55
N LEU A 261 13.99 -3.21 -11.81
CA LEU A 261 15.26 -2.62 -11.36
C LEU A 261 14.93 -1.61 -10.25
N THR A 262 15.39 -1.88 -9.03
CA THR A 262 14.89 -1.18 -7.83
C THR A 262 16.00 -0.70 -6.91
N THR A 263 15.70 0.35 -6.13
CA THR A 263 16.54 0.76 -5.00
C THR A 263 16.74 -0.43 -4.05
N ARG A 264 18.00 -0.77 -3.72
CA ARG A 264 18.32 -1.93 -2.86
C ARG A 264 17.69 -1.77 -1.49
N SER A 265 16.98 -2.80 -1.04
CA SER A 265 16.41 -2.87 0.30
C SER A 265 16.37 -4.30 0.80
N TYR A 266 16.49 -4.47 2.11
CA TYR A 266 16.44 -5.77 2.76
C TYR A 266 15.11 -6.50 2.50
N GLU A 267 13.97 -5.82 2.68
CA GLU A 267 12.66 -6.47 2.51
C GLU A 267 12.37 -6.81 1.05
N GLN A 268 12.75 -5.96 0.09
CA GLN A 268 12.60 -6.29 -1.33
C GLN A 268 13.42 -7.52 -1.72
N ASN A 269 14.63 -7.65 -1.18
CA ASN A 269 15.49 -8.80 -1.45
C ASN A 269 14.91 -10.12 -0.90
N ILE A 270 14.16 -10.07 0.22
CA ILE A 270 13.43 -11.24 0.74
C ILE A 270 12.30 -11.65 -0.23
N PHE A 271 11.54 -10.69 -0.76
CA PHE A 271 10.42 -10.99 -1.64
C PHE A 271 10.86 -11.39 -3.04
N PHE A 272 11.85 -10.68 -3.58
CA PHE A 272 12.39 -10.88 -4.94
C PHE A 272 13.92 -10.79 -4.89
N PRO A 273 14.60 -11.92 -4.62
CA PRO A 273 16.06 -11.95 -4.45
C PRO A 273 16.82 -11.35 -5.63
N GLU A 274 17.81 -10.52 -5.33
CA GLU A 274 18.65 -9.87 -6.33
C GLU A 274 19.34 -10.89 -7.23
N ASN A 275 19.49 -10.57 -8.52
CA ASN A 275 20.01 -11.40 -9.61
C ASN A 275 19.20 -12.69 -9.88
N ARG A 276 18.18 -12.99 -9.08
CA ARG A 276 17.30 -14.16 -9.27
C ARG A 276 15.87 -13.76 -9.71
N ALA A 277 15.30 -12.73 -9.09
CA ALA A 277 13.92 -12.26 -9.34
C ALA A 277 13.82 -10.73 -9.41
N SER A 278 14.90 -10.02 -9.20
CA SER A 278 15.02 -8.56 -9.37
C SER A 278 16.47 -8.18 -9.65
N LEU A 279 16.68 -6.92 -10.03
CA LEU A 279 17.99 -6.28 -10.04
C LEU A 279 17.92 -5.06 -9.11
N MET A 280 18.99 -4.83 -8.34
CA MET A 280 18.99 -3.76 -7.34
C MET A 280 20.20 -2.86 -7.49
N PHE A 281 20.09 -1.61 -6.98
CA PHE A 281 21.16 -0.63 -6.98
C PHE A 281 21.09 0.25 -5.72
N THR A 282 22.21 0.86 -5.35
CA THR A 282 22.35 1.81 -4.24
C THR A 282 22.75 3.20 -4.69
N SER A 283 23.42 3.32 -5.86
CA SER A 283 23.91 4.57 -6.41
C SER A 283 23.52 4.72 -7.87
N THR A 284 23.54 5.96 -8.37
CA THR A 284 23.30 6.27 -9.78
C THR A 284 24.32 5.58 -10.70
N LYS A 285 25.59 5.49 -10.26
CA LYS A 285 26.64 4.77 -10.99
C LYS A 285 26.29 3.27 -11.16
N GLU A 286 25.85 2.62 -10.08
CA GLU A 286 25.41 1.22 -10.13
C GLU A 286 24.14 1.05 -10.97
N LEU A 287 23.20 2.01 -10.88
CA LEU A 287 21.98 2.03 -11.68
C LEU A 287 22.30 2.01 -13.19
N ASN A 288 23.17 2.91 -13.66
CA ASN A 288 23.59 2.95 -15.06
C ASN A 288 24.28 1.65 -15.51
N LYS A 289 25.19 1.09 -14.69
CA LYS A 289 25.82 -0.21 -14.97
C LYS A 289 24.78 -1.35 -15.06
N LYS A 290 23.78 -1.36 -14.20
CA LYS A 290 22.70 -2.37 -14.26
C LYS A 290 21.80 -2.20 -15.50
N ILE A 291 21.56 -0.98 -15.94
CA ILE A 291 20.80 -0.72 -17.19
C ILE A 291 21.58 -1.29 -18.39
N GLU A 292 22.86 -0.99 -18.50
CA GLU A 292 23.74 -1.54 -19.55
C GLU A 292 23.79 -3.07 -19.50
N TYR A 293 23.97 -3.63 -18.31
CA TYR A 293 23.93 -5.07 -18.11
C TYR A 293 22.64 -5.71 -18.63
N ILE A 294 21.48 -5.10 -18.33
CA ILE A 294 20.17 -5.61 -18.79
C ILE A 294 20.09 -5.63 -20.32
N PHE A 295 20.49 -4.55 -20.97
CA PHE A 295 20.43 -4.47 -22.44
C PHE A 295 21.38 -5.44 -23.13
N ASN A 296 22.52 -5.75 -22.51
CA ASN A 296 23.53 -6.68 -23.05
C ASN A 296 23.26 -8.14 -22.72
N ASN A 297 22.31 -8.44 -21.80
CA ASN A 297 22.05 -9.81 -21.33
C ASN A 297 20.57 -10.21 -21.41
N PRO A 298 19.92 -10.18 -22.58
CA PRO A 298 18.48 -10.38 -22.73
C PRO A 298 18.02 -11.78 -22.29
N ILE A 299 18.83 -12.80 -22.45
CA ILE A 299 18.49 -14.19 -22.05
C ILE A 299 18.42 -14.30 -20.53
N ILE A 300 19.38 -13.73 -19.81
CA ILE A 300 19.42 -13.74 -18.33
C ILE A 300 18.24 -12.93 -17.76
N THR A 301 18.02 -11.74 -18.30
CA THR A 301 16.94 -10.85 -17.84
C THR A 301 15.55 -11.44 -18.10
N LYS A 302 15.36 -12.17 -19.20
CA LYS A 302 14.13 -12.95 -19.45
C LYS A 302 13.89 -14.01 -18.38
N LYS A 303 14.94 -14.72 -17.94
CA LYS A 303 14.85 -15.71 -16.83
C LYS A 303 14.50 -15.05 -15.50
N ILE A 304 15.13 -13.90 -15.16
CA ILE A 304 14.84 -13.13 -13.95
C ILE A 304 13.36 -12.67 -13.95
N ARG A 305 12.89 -12.08 -15.05
CA ARG A 305 11.51 -11.63 -15.24
C ARG A 305 10.50 -12.77 -15.04
N ALA A 306 10.74 -13.94 -15.69
CA ALA A 306 9.87 -15.09 -15.56
C ALA A 306 9.79 -15.61 -14.13
N ARG A 307 10.91 -15.68 -13.43
CA ARG A 307 10.97 -16.11 -12.02
C ARG A 307 10.26 -15.12 -11.11
N ALA A 308 10.47 -13.81 -11.30
CA ALA A 308 9.78 -12.76 -10.56
C ALA A 308 8.26 -12.88 -10.70
N TYR A 309 7.75 -13.12 -11.89
CA TYR A 309 6.32 -13.35 -12.13
C TYR A 309 5.79 -14.57 -11.37
N LEU A 310 6.52 -15.70 -11.38
CA LEU A 310 6.10 -16.89 -10.64
C LEU A 310 6.07 -16.63 -9.12
N MET A 311 7.08 -15.94 -8.60
CA MET A 311 7.16 -15.58 -7.18
C MET A 311 6.05 -14.59 -6.78
N SER A 312 5.67 -13.66 -7.65
CA SER A 312 4.64 -12.67 -7.36
C SER A 312 3.28 -13.29 -7.02
N LYS A 313 2.95 -14.47 -7.54
CA LYS A 313 1.66 -15.16 -7.29
C LYS A 313 1.34 -15.35 -5.80
N LYS A 314 2.35 -15.39 -4.94
CA LYS A 314 2.21 -15.51 -3.48
C LYS A 314 1.92 -14.17 -2.78
N HIS A 315 1.87 -13.07 -3.53
CA HIS A 315 1.86 -11.73 -2.98
C HIS A 315 0.66 -10.87 -3.42
N SER A 316 -0.43 -11.49 -3.90
CA SER A 316 -1.68 -10.77 -4.19
C SER A 316 -2.38 -10.31 -2.90
N TYR A 317 -3.27 -9.32 -3.01
CA TYR A 317 -4.12 -8.91 -1.89
C TYR A 317 -5.04 -10.03 -1.43
N ASN A 318 -5.46 -10.96 -2.30
CA ASN A 318 -6.17 -12.17 -1.92
C ASN A 318 -5.34 -13.01 -0.93
N MET A 319 -4.05 -13.20 -1.20
CA MET A 319 -3.15 -13.94 -0.30
C MET A 319 -2.89 -13.19 1.00
N ARG A 320 -2.70 -11.84 0.95
CA ARG A 320 -2.54 -11.00 2.15
C ARG A 320 -3.75 -11.12 3.07
N LEU A 321 -4.94 -11.04 2.48
CA LEU A 321 -6.17 -11.13 3.23
C LEU A 321 -6.40 -12.52 3.85
N LYS A 322 -6.14 -13.60 3.11
CA LYS A 322 -6.20 -14.97 3.66
C LYS A 322 -5.29 -15.12 4.87
N TYR A 323 -4.09 -14.55 4.81
CA TYR A 323 -3.14 -14.59 5.91
C TYR A 323 -3.62 -13.77 7.12
N LEU A 324 -4.16 -12.57 6.90
CA LEU A 324 -4.76 -11.75 7.97
C LEU A 324 -5.95 -12.46 8.62
N ILE A 325 -6.88 -13.02 7.82
CA ILE A 325 -8.06 -13.73 8.34
C ILE A 325 -7.65 -14.94 9.17
N LYS A 326 -6.67 -15.73 8.73
CA LYS A 326 -6.16 -16.85 9.52
C LYS A 326 -5.69 -16.37 10.90
N HIS A 327 -4.96 -15.30 10.96
CA HIS A 327 -4.47 -14.71 12.22
C HIS A 327 -5.62 -14.20 13.11
N LEU A 328 -6.65 -13.58 12.52
CA LEU A 328 -7.87 -13.18 13.23
C LEU A 328 -8.60 -14.36 13.87
N TYR A 329 -8.62 -15.50 13.20
CA TYR A 329 -9.17 -16.75 13.76
C TYR A 329 -8.43 -17.22 15.01
N GLU A 330 -7.11 -17.21 14.95
CA GLU A 330 -6.25 -17.63 16.06
C GLU A 330 -6.47 -16.74 17.29
N ILE A 331 -6.52 -15.42 17.12
CA ILE A 331 -6.77 -14.46 18.21
C ILE A 331 -8.18 -14.63 18.79
N ASN A 332 -9.20 -14.80 17.95
CA ASN A 332 -10.57 -14.97 18.43
C ASN A 332 -10.77 -16.28 19.22
N LYS A 333 -10.02 -17.33 18.90
CA LYS A 333 -10.00 -18.59 19.64
C LYS A 333 -9.43 -18.41 21.04
N ILE A 334 -8.32 -17.67 21.16
CA ILE A 334 -7.66 -17.36 22.44
C ILE A 334 -8.56 -16.51 23.35
N ARG A 335 -9.36 -15.57 22.79
CA ARG A 335 -10.28 -14.73 23.57
C ARG A 335 -11.52 -15.45 24.08
N LYS A 336 -11.84 -16.63 23.55
CA LYS A 336 -12.99 -17.43 23.95
C LYS A 336 -12.61 -18.57 24.91
N SER A 337 -11.33 -18.93 24.98
CA SER A 337 -10.76 -19.81 26.00
C SER A 337 -10.45 -19.03 27.27
#